data_cc88183319c7a94250d339c62318343f
#
_entry.id   cc88183319c7a94250d339c62318343f
#
_cell.length_a   1.000
_cell.length_b   1.000
_cell.length_c   1.000
_cell.angle_alpha   90.00
_cell.angle_beta   90.00
_cell.angle_gamma   90.00
#
_symmetry.space_group_name_H-M   'P 1'
#
loop_
_entity.id
_entity.type
_entity.pdbx_description
1 polymer ?
#
loop_
_entity_poly.entity_id
_entity_poly.type
_entity_poly.pdbx_seq_one_letter_code
_entity_poly.pdbx_strand_id
1 'polypeptide(L)'
;MNHSDIHRLTLDDKEIILVGTAHISRESVDTVTRVIAEEQPDTVCIELDEQRFQALKNTNKWESLNLKEVIRKGQVPFLMTNLALAAFQKRMGLQTGIRPGAEMAAAADAAAALGARVELVDRNIRTTLLRVWRRTSLWKKAHIMATLVASLFESQKVSEEELARLRQTDTLSAMLEEMSRMLPSVKSVLVDERDIYMAYHIRNAPGRRIVAVLGAAHIPGIKRLFGEDISAATIAEISRVPPKPIISRAIPWIIPAVVISLFVLGFFLGDRQQVAGAALAWVLANGGLSALGALLALGHPLTVASAFFAAPLTSLNPTVGAGFVTGLVQVMVAAPTVRDMERVGDDLVSVRGWWSNRLARVLLVFVFSSLGSTLGTFLAFHWLKDLI
;
A
#
# COMPACT_ATOMS: atom_id res chain seq x y z
N MET A 1 29.81 -2.74 -19.66
CA MET A 1 29.60 -1.88 -18.50
C MET A 1 29.15 -0.52 -19.00
N ASN A 2 27.88 -0.24 -18.90
CA ASN A 2 27.38 1.08 -19.27
C ASN A 2 27.71 2.07 -18.15
N HIS A 3 28.62 3.02 -18.43
CA HIS A 3 28.90 4.19 -17.60
C HIS A 3 27.69 5.15 -17.48
N SER A 4 26.52 4.75 -17.97
CA SER A 4 25.33 5.60 -18.11
C SER A 4 24.57 5.88 -16.80
N ASP A 5 24.85 5.16 -15.72
CA ASP A 5 24.08 5.25 -14.50
C ASP A 5 24.76 6.06 -13.36
N ILE A 6 26.01 6.54 -13.59
CA ILE A 6 26.76 7.35 -12.64
C ILE A 6 26.94 8.77 -13.20
N HIS A 7 26.39 9.75 -12.51
CA HIS A 7 26.45 11.14 -12.89
C HIS A 7 27.17 11.96 -11.82
N ARG A 8 28.26 12.64 -12.21
CA ARG A 8 29.00 13.56 -11.34
C ARG A 8 28.59 14.99 -11.63
N LEU A 9 28.31 15.73 -10.58
CA LEU A 9 27.85 17.11 -10.63
C LEU A 9 28.60 17.91 -9.56
N THR A 10 28.95 19.13 -9.88
CA THR A 10 29.47 20.10 -8.90
C THR A 10 28.39 21.14 -8.67
N LEU A 11 27.99 21.32 -7.43
CA LEU A 11 27.00 22.31 -7.03
C LEU A 11 27.52 23.11 -5.86
N ASP A 12 27.75 24.39 -6.07
CA ASP A 12 28.42 25.28 -5.14
C ASP A 12 29.81 24.72 -4.77
N ASP A 13 30.06 24.38 -3.49
CA ASP A 13 31.30 23.77 -2.98
C ASP A 13 31.20 22.24 -2.79
N LYS A 14 30.13 21.61 -3.28
CA LYS A 14 29.84 20.18 -3.13
C LYS A 14 30.04 19.40 -4.42
N GLU A 15 30.64 18.23 -4.30
CA GLU A 15 30.68 17.21 -5.33
C GLU A 15 29.59 16.18 -5.07
N ILE A 16 28.63 16.07 -6.00
CA ILE A 16 27.48 15.17 -5.88
C ILE A 16 27.58 14.10 -6.96
N ILE A 17 27.62 12.85 -6.52
CA ILE A 17 27.65 11.67 -7.38
C ILE A 17 26.29 10.97 -7.27
N LEU A 18 25.50 11.02 -8.35
CA LEU A 18 24.24 10.31 -8.45
C LEU A 18 24.46 8.92 -9.03
N VAL A 19 24.03 7.89 -8.33
CA VAL A 19 24.10 6.49 -8.75
C VAL A 19 22.71 5.98 -8.99
N GLY A 20 22.36 5.77 -10.27
CA GLY A 20 21.08 5.23 -10.70
C GLY A 20 21.05 3.71 -10.55
N THR A 21 19.99 3.17 -9.92
CA THR A 21 19.82 1.73 -9.71
C THR A 21 18.55 1.20 -10.36
N ALA A 22 18.56 -0.06 -10.77
CA ALA A 22 17.42 -0.76 -11.35
C ALA A 22 16.72 -1.70 -10.33
N HIS A 23 16.73 -1.38 -9.05
CA HIS A 23 16.05 -2.01 -7.89
C HIS A 23 16.02 -3.55 -7.77
N ILE A 24 16.47 -4.32 -8.75
CA ILE A 24 16.41 -5.79 -8.82
C ILE A 24 17.64 -6.40 -9.50
N SER A 25 18.79 -5.70 -9.50
CA SER A 25 19.99 -6.13 -10.21
C SER A 25 21.15 -6.32 -9.25
N ARG A 26 21.83 -7.47 -9.33
CA ARG A 26 23.08 -7.73 -8.60
C ARG A 26 24.16 -6.73 -8.99
N GLU A 27 24.16 -6.33 -10.26
CA GLU A 27 25.05 -5.32 -10.78
C GLU A 27 24.87 -3.95 -10.09
N SER A 28 23.61 -3.60 -9.72
CA SER A 28 23.33 -2.38 -8.96
C SER A 28 23.96 -2.42 -7.55
N VAL A 29 23.89 -3.57 -6.86
CA VAL A 29 24.50 -3.76 -5.54
C VAL A 29 26.02 -3.60 -5.62
N ASP A 30 26.65 -4.29 -6.60
CA ASP A 30 28.10 -4.26 -6.78
C ASP A 30 28.57 -2.84 -7.18
N THR A 31 27.82 -2.16 -8.05
CA THR A 31 28.13 -0.79 -8.48
C THR A 31 28.04 0.21 -7.32
N VAL A 32 26.97 0.15 -6.52
CA VAL A 32 26.78 1.02 -5.35
C VAL A 32 27.90 0.83 -4.35
N THR A 33 28.21 -0.41 -4.00
CA THR A 33 29.29 -0.71 -3.04
C THR A 33 30.63 -0.22 -3.55
N ARG A 34 30.95 -0.45 -4.83
CA ARG A 34 32.18 -0.01 -5.46
C ARG A 34 32.31 1.51 -5.49
N VAL A 35 31.24 2.22 -5.93
CA VAL A 35 31.27 3.69 -6.01
C VAL A 35 31.46 4.32 -4.64
N ILE A 36 30.76 3.84 -3.60
CA ILE A 36 30.93 4.36 -2.24
C ILE A 36 32.33 4.11 -1.73
N ALA A 37 32.91 2.93 -2.01
CA ALA A 37 34.29 2.62 -1.61
C ALA A 37 35.34 3.46 -2.36
N GLU A 38 35.16 3.72 -3.66
CA GLU A 38 36.07 4.53 -4.48
C GLU A 38 36.02 6.01 -4.13
N GLU A 39 34.77 6.55 -3.98
CA GLU A 39 34.54 7.99 -3.81
C GLU A 39 34.77 8.47 -2.35
N GLN A 40 34.72 7.57 -1.37
CA GLN A 40 34.92 7.90 0.06
C GLN A 40 34.10 9.13 0.50
N PRO A 41 32.75 9.09 0.34
CA PRO A 41 31.91 10.27 0.58
C PRO A 41 31.81 10.63 2.05
N ASP A 42 31.58 11.91 2.34
CA ASP A 42 31.22 12.38 3.68
C ASP A 42 29.79 11.91 4.06
N THR A 43 28.89 11.89 3.04
CA THR A 43 27.49 11.51 3.21
C THR A 43 27.01 10.63 2.07
N VAL A 44 26.26 9.58 2.41
CA VAL A 44 25.52 8.72 1.48
C VAL A 44 24.02 9.00 1.64
N CYS A 45 23.41 9.57 0.59
CA CYS A 45 21.97 9.79 0.50
C CYS A 45 21.31 8.55 -0.12
N ILE A 46 20.24 8.06 0.49
CA ILE A 46 19.55 6.83 0.08
C ILE A 46 18.08 7.13 -0.18
N GLU A 47 17.53 6.66 -1.31
CA GLU A 47 16.11 6.79 -1.69
C GLU A 47 15.18 5.92 -0.82
N LEU A 48 15.20 6.16 0.46
CA LEU A 48 14.32 5.52 1.44
C LEU A 48 13.75 6.57 2.40
N ASP A 49 12.56 6.27 2.91
CA ASP A 49 12.05 6.90 4.13
C ASP A 49 12.43 6.07 5.37
N GLU A 50 12.29 6.66 6.56
CA GLU A 50 12.62 6.00 7.83
C GLU A 50 11.89 4.66 8.01
N GLN A 51 10.61 4.56 7.59
CA GLN A 51 9.83 3.32 7.76
C GLN A 51 10.37 2.20 6.88
N ARG A 52 10.71 2.51 5.62
CA ARG A 52 11.29 1.53 4.69
C ARG A 52 12.71 1.14 5.11
N PHE A 53 13.51 2.09 5.56
CA PHE A 53 14.85 1.83 6.06
C PHE A 53 14.85 0.90 7.28
N GLN A 54 13.98 1.17 8.26
CA GLN A 54 13.81 0.30 9.42
C GLN A 54 13.27 -1.08 9.04
N ALA A 55 12.41 -1.17 8.00
CA ALA A 55 11.92 -2.45 7.51
C ALA A 55 13.02 -3.29 6.83
N LEU A 56 14.00 -2.66 6.18
CA LEU A 56 15.18 -3.36 5.63
C LEU A 56 16.11 -3.88 6.72
N LYS A 57 16.31 -3.11 7.79
CA LYS A 57 17.18 -3.51 8.92
C LYS A 57 16.53 -4.55 9.84
N ASN A 58 15.22 -4.48 10.05
CA ASN A 58 14.50 -5.33 10.99
C ASN A 58 13.65 -6.37 10.26
N THR A 59 14.18 -7.55 10.06
CA THR A 59 13.48 -8.71 9.50
C THR A 59 12.40 -9.29 10.44
N ASN A 60 12.45 -8.98 11.75
CA ASN A 60 11.62 -9.60 12.80
C ASN A 60 10.46 -8.71 13.29
N LYS A 61 10.01 -7.75 12.49
CA LYS A 61 8.96 -6.78 12.90
C LYS A 61 7.58 -7.39 13.18
N TRP A 62 7.37 -8.64 12.78
CA TRP A 62 6.09 -9.32 12.93
C TRP A 62 5.84 -9.86 14.35
N GLU A 63 6.90 -10.09 15.13
CA GLU A 63 6.82 -10.64 16.50
C GLU A 63 6.12 -9.69 17.49
N SER A 64 6.19 -8.39 17.25
CA SER A 64 5.59 -7.35 18.11
C SER A 64 4.24 -6.83 17.62
N LEU A 65 3.64 -7.45 16.58
CA LEU A 65 2.40 -6.96 15.98
C LEU A 65 1.19 -7.21 16.90
N ASN A 66 0.58 -6.14 17.42
CA ASN A 66 -0.68 -6.21 18.14
C ASN A 66 -1.88 -6.21 17.17
N LEU A 67 -2.33 -7.38 16.75
CA LEU A 67 -3.39 -7.53 15.77
C LEU A 67 -4.74 -6.97 16.24
N LYS A 68 -5.05 -7.04 17.55
CA LYS A 68 -6.26 -6.44 18.12
C LYS A 68 -6.26 -4.92 17.91
N GLU A 69 -5.11 -4.27 18.07
CA GLU A 69 -4.97 -2.84 17.88
C GLU A 69 -5.08 -2.46 16.39
N VAL A 70 -4.49 -3.24 15.49
CA VAL A 70 -4.61 -3.09 14.02
C VAL A 70 -6.08 -3.14 13.60
N ILE A 71 -6.84 -4.11 14.11
CA ILE A 71 -8.28 -4.24 13.81
C ILE A 71 -9.03 -3.03 14.39
N ARG A 72 -8.84 -2.69 15.67
CA ARG A 72 -9.51 -1.54 16.31
C ARG A 72 -9.26 -0.22 15.61
N LYS A 73 -8.06 -0.01 15.08
CA LYS A 73 -7.68 1.21 14.33
C LYS A 73 -8.11 1.18 12.85
N GLY A 74 -8.80 0.12 12.38
CA GLY A 74 -9.21 -0.02 10.97
C GLY A 74 -8.04 -0.13 10.00
N GLN A 75 -6.89 -0.63 10.46
CA GLN A 75 -5.65 -0.73 9.68
C GLN A 75 -5.50 -2.08 8.94
N VAL A 76 -6.52 -2.95 9.00
CA VAL A 76 -6.51 -4.26 8.36
C VAL A 76 -6.26 -4.18 6.84
N PRO A 77 -6.93 -3.30 6.06
CA PRO A 77 -6.65 -3.18 4.63
C PRO A 77 -5.20 -2.78 4.34
N PHE A 78 -4.64 -1.89 5.17
CA PHE A 78 -3.24 -1.48 5.07
C PHE A 78 -2.28 -2.63 5.39
N LEU A 79 -2.55 -3.40 6.45
CA LEU A 79 -1.75 -4.58 6.80
C LEU A 79 -1.82 -5.63 5.68
N MET A 80 -3.00 -5.92 5.13
CA MET A 80 -3.15 -6.85 4.01
C MET A 80 -2.37 -6.42 2.78
N THR A 81 -2.44 -5.14 2.43
CA THR A 81 -1.67 -4.59 1.29
C THR A 81 -0.17 -4.76 1.51
N ASN A 82 0.32 -4.48 2.72
CA ASN A 82 1.74 -4.67 3.04
C ASN A 82 2.16 -6.14 2.98
N LEU A 83 1.33 -7.06 3.48
CA LEU A 83 1.60 -8.49 3.41
C LEU A 83 1.59 -9.01 1.97
N ALA A 84 0.60 -8.59 1.17
CA ALA A 84 0.53 -8.96 -0.25
C ALA A 84 1.75 -8.42 -1.01
N LEU A 85 2.14 -7.17 -0.76
CA LEU A 85 3.33 -6.57 -1.36
C LEU A 85 4.61 -7.30 -0.93
N ALA A 86 4.76 -7.63 0.36
CA ALA A 86 5.90 -8.39 0.86
C ALA A 86 5.97 -9.80 0.24
N ALA A 87 4.83 -10.48 0.10
CA ALA A 87 4.75 -11.79 -0.56
C ALA A 87 5.12 -11.68 -2.05
N PHE A 88 4.62 -10.65 -2.74
CA PHE A 88 4.98 -10.37 -4.14
C PHE A 88 6.47 -10.09 -4.29
N GLN A 89 7.03 -9.20 -3.46
CA GLN A 89 8.46 -8.88 -3.46
C GLN A 89 9.32 -10.11 -3.18
N LYS A 90 8.90 -10.97 -2.23
CA LYS A 90 9.60 -12.22 -1.93
C LYS A 90 9.55 -13.19 -3.11
N ARG A 91 8.38 -13.32 -3.77
CA ARG A 91 8.24 -14.14 -4.97
C ARG A 91 9.14 -13.65 -6.11
N MET A 92 9.20 -12.33 -6.33
CA MET A 92 10.11 -11.72 -7.30
C MET A 92 11.58 -11.96 -6.92
N GLY A 93 11.94 -11.82 -5.65
CA GLY A 93 13.28 -12.11 -5.15
C GLY A 93 13.71 -13.57 -5.33
N LEU A 94 12.78 -14.53 -5.23
CA LEU A 94 13.04 -15.94 -5.52
C LEU A 94 13.30 -16.19 -7.01
N GLN A 95 12.68 -15.40 -7.90
CA GLN A 95 12.89 -15.51 -9.35
C GLN A 95 14.17 -14.83 -9.81
N THR A 96 14.53 -13.70 -9.21
CA THR A 96 15.71 -12.89 -9.59
C THR A 96 16.96 -13.19 -8.75
N GLY A 97 16.82 -13.93 -7.65
CA GLY A 97 17.87 -14.20 -6.67
C GLY A 97 18.27 -12.98 -5.81
N ILE A 98 17.58 -11.85 -5.96
CA ILE A 98 17.89 -10.59 -5.27
C ILE A 98 16.63 -10.02 -4.61
N ARG A 99 16.76 -9.59 -3.36
CA ARG A 99 15.66 -8.92 -2.65
C ARG A 99 15.54 -7.48 -3.15
N PRO A 100 14.34 -6.99 -3.48
CA PRO A 100 14.13 -5.58 -3.79
C PRO A 100 14.67 -4.68 -2.66
N GLY A 101 15.44 -3.65 -3.03
CA GLY A 101 16.08 -2.75 -2.07
C GLY A 101 17.42 -3.26 -1.50
N ALA A 102 17.95 -4.35 -2.02
CA ALA A 102 19.27 -4.87 -1.61
C ALA A 102 20.38 -3.84 -1.87
N GLU A 103 20.28 -3.06 -2.96
CA GLU A 103 21.22 -1.98 -3.29
C GLU A 103 21.15 -0.83 -2.27
N MET A 104 19.98 -0.54 -1.73
CA MET A 104 19.81 0.48 -0.68
C MET A 104 20.37 0.00 0.67
N ALA A 105 20.20 -1.29 0.98
CA ALA A 105 20.83 -1.90 2.15
C ALA A 105 22.35 -1.89 2.01
N ALA A 106 22.88 -2.30 0.84
CA ALA A 106 24.31 -2.28 0.55
C ALA A 106 24.92 -0.86 0.64
N ALA A 107 24.16 0.16 0.18
CA ALA A 107 24.57 1.55 0.34
C ALA A 107 24.73 1.95 1.81
N ALA A 108 23.77 1.57 2.65
CA ALA A 108 23.82 1.85 4.08
C ALA A 108 24.95 1.11 4.79
N ASP A 109 25.20 -0.16 4.43
CA ASP A 109 26.25 -0.98 5.00
C ASP A 109 27.65 -0.46 4.57
N ALA A 110 27.81 -0.09 3.29
CA ALA A 110 29.02 0.51 2.78
C ALA A 110 29.32 1.87 3.45
N ALA A 111 28.31 2.72 3.63
CA ALA A 111 28.45 3.97 4.37
C ALA A 111 28.89 3.75 5.82
N ALA A 112 28.26 2.78 6.50
CA ALA A 112 28.60 2.44 7.88
C ALA A 112 30.07 1.91 8.01
N ALA A 113 30.51 1.12 7.04
CA ALA A 113 31.90 0.59 7.01
C ALA A 113 32.93 1.71 6.86
N LEU A 114 32.61 2.81 6.19
CA LEU A 114 33.46 3.98 6.02
C LEU A 114 33.31 5.03 7.14
N GLY A 115 32.34 4.87 8.04
CA GLY A 115 31.93 5.91 8.98
C GLY A 115 31.26 7.13 8.33
N ALA A 116 30.83 7.01 7.08
CA ALA A 116 30.10 8.05 6.37
C ALA A 116 28.70 8.23 6.93
N ARG A 117 28.18 9.46 6.86
CA ARG A 117 26.82 9.77 7.30
C ARG A 117 25.79 9.19 6.32
N VAL A 118 24.72 8.62 6.84
CA VAL A 118 23.57 8.18 6.04
C VAL A 118 22.44 9.17 6.17
N GLU A 119 21.96 9.69 5.04
CA GLU A 119 20.78 10.57 4.95
C GLU A 119 19.69 9.89 4.13
N LEU A 120 18.50 9.80 4.72
CA LEU A 120 17.31 9.24 4.05
C LEU A 120 16.59 10.39 3.32
N VAL A 121 16.62 10.33 2.00
CA VAL A 121 16.21 11.49 1.18
C VAL A 121 14.85 11.32 0.50
N ASP A 122 14.17 10.19 0.66
CA ASP A 122 12.83 10.03 0.08
C ASP A 122 11.71 10.41 1.05
N ARG A 123 10.61 10.86 0.47
CA ARG A 123 9.41 11.23 1.20
C ARG A 123 8.69 10.00 1.73
N ASN A 124 8.09 10.12 2.93
CA ASN A 124 7.31 9.05 3.54
C ASN A 124 6.29 8.46 2.57
N ILE A 125 6.36 7.14 2.33
CA ILE A 125 5.55 6.42 1.36
C ILE A 125 4.04 6.56 1.63
N ARG A 126 3.63 6.60 2.91
CA ARG A 126 2.23 6.80 3.29
C ARG A 126 1.72 8.16 2.83
N THR A 127 2.53 9.21 2.99
CA THR A 127 2.21 10.56 2.51
C THR A 127 2.04 10.54 0.99
N THR A 128 2.97 9.93 0.28
CA THR A 128 2.94 9.80 -1.19
C THR A 128 1.66 9.11 -1.66
N LEU A 129 1.34 7.93 -1.12
CA LEU A 129 0.14 7.17 -1.49
C LEU A 129 -1.16 7.91 -1.15
N LEU A 130 -1.23 8.57 0.02
CA LEU A 130 -2.40 9.35 0.39
C LEU A 130 -2.58 10.60 -0.47
N ARG A 131 -1.49 11.25 -0.91
CA ARG A 131 -1.55 12.38 -1.83
C ARG A 131 -2.05 11.94 -3.21
N VAL A 132 -1.51 10.85 -3.76
CA VAL A 132 -2.01 10.24 -5.01
C VAL A 132 -3.50 9.98 -4.90
N TRP A 133 -3.91 9.26 -3.84
CA TRP A 133 -5.31 8.92 -3.65
C TRP A 133 -6.23 10.13 -3.54
N ARG A 134 -5.80 11.19 -2.85
CA ARG A 134 -6.62 12.40 -2.66
C ARG A 134 -6.66 13.31 -3.88
N ARG A 135 -5.61 13.32 -4.71
CA ARG A 135 -5.55 14.10 -5.95
C ARG A 135 -6.16 13.39 -7.15
N THR A 136 -6.43 12.10 -7.05
CA THR A 136 -7.06 11.31 -8.12
C THR A 136 -8.58 11.44 -8.05
N SER A 137 -9.24 11.71 -9.19
CA SER A 137 -10.70 11.79 -9.28
C SER A 137 -11.38 10.43 -9.03
N LEU A 138 -12.67 10.44 -8.65
CA LEU A 138 -13.43 9.20 -8.35
C LEU A 138 -13.46 8.23 -9.53
N TRP A 139 -13.67 8.74 -10.76
CA TRP A 139 -13.67 7.90 -11.97
C TRP A 139 -12.33 7.23 -12.22
N LYS A 140 -11.22 7.97 -12.06
CA LYS A 140 -9.88 7.40 -12.19
C LYS A 140 -9.58 6.38 -11.09
N LYS A 141 -10.06 6.62 -9.85
CA LYS A 141 -9.96 5.61 -8.77
C LYS A 141 -10.69 4.33 -9.11
N ALA A 142 -11.94 4.45 -9.62
CA ALA A 142 -12.73 3.30 -10.04
C ALA A 142 -12.04 2.53 -11.17
N HIS A 143 -11.48 3.24 -12.14
CA HIS A 143 -10.72 2.63 -13.24
C HIS A 143 -9.47 1.90 -12.74
N ILE A 144 -8.65 2.53 -11.89
CA ILE A 144 -7.47 1.89 -11.28
C ILE A 144 -7.87 0.64 -10.49
N MET A 145 -8.94 0.71 -9.70
CA MET A 145 -9.43 -0.44 -8.93
C MET A 145 -9.92 -1.56 -9.85
N ALA A 146 -10.65 -1.22 -10.91
CA ALA A 146 -11.12 -2.21 -11.89
C ALA A 146 -9.94 -2.90 -12.60
N THR A 147 -8.92 -2.14 -13.00
CA THR A 147 -7.71 -2.68 -13.62
C THR A 147 -6.93 -3.59 -12.66
N LEU A 148 -6.79 -3.18 -11.39
CA LEU A 148 -6.14 -4.02 -10.37
C LEU A 148 -6.91 -5.31 -10.13
N VAL A 149 -8.24 -5.27 -10.08
CA VAL A 149 -9.06 -6.46 -9.94
C VAL A 149 -8.93 -7.35 -11.18
N ALA A 150 -8.99 -6.79 -12.39
CA ALA A 150 -8.80 -7.55 -13.62
C ALA A 150 -7.44 -8.25 -13.67
N SER A 151 -6.36 -7.56 -13.25
CA SER A 151 -5.01 -8.13 -13.23
C SER A 151 -4.83 -9.31 -12.25
N LEU A 152 -5.71 -9.44 -11.25
CA LEU A 152 -5.69 -10.62 -10.37
C LEU A 152 -6.15 -11.91 -11.08
N PHE A 153 -6.93 -11.78 -12.15
CA PHE A 153 -7.41 -12.89 -12.96
C PHE A 153 -6.54 -13.17 -14.19
N GLU A 154 -5.63 -12.25 -14.51
CA GLU A 154 -4.69 -12.40 -15.62
C GLU A 154 -3.40 -13.06 -15.10
N SER A 155 -3.26 -14.37 -15.39
CA SER A 155 -2.03 -15.11 -15.11
C SER A 155 -0.97 -14.83 -16.19
N GLN A 156 -0.48 -13.61 -16.25
CA GLN A 156 0.66 -13.32 -17.14
C GLN A 156 1.94 -13.82 -16.45
N LYS A 157 2.53 -14.84 -17.04
CA LYS A 157 3.94 -15.18 -16.82
C LYS A 157 4.75 -14.13 -17.56
N VAL A 158 5.23 -13.11 -16.85
CA VAL A 158 6.18 -12.15 -17.41
C VAL A 158 7.42 -12.95 -17.82
N SER A 159 7.74 -12.98 -19.12
CA SER A 159 8.91 -13.70 -19.62
C SER A 159 10.19 -12.98 -19.19
N GLU A 160 11.31 -13.71 -19.10
CA GLU A 160 12.62 -13.10 -18.80
C GLU A 160 13.01 -12.04 -19.84
N GLU A 161 12.57 -12.21 -21.08
CA GLU A 161 12.79 -11.26 -22.18
C GLU A 161 12.01 -9.95 -21.96
N GLU A 162 10.77 -10.02 -21.47
CA GLU A 162 9.98 -8.83 -21.10
C GLU A 162 10.58 -8.12 -19.88
N LEU A 163 11.05 -8.87 -18.88
CA LEU A 163 11.80 -8.31 -17.75
C LEU A 163 13.10 -7.64 -18.20
N ALA A 164 13.81 -8.22 -19.16
CA ALA A 164 15.02 -7.63 -19.73
C ALA A 164 14.74 -6.34 -20.51
N ARG A 165 13.63 -6.29 -21.26
CA ARG A 165 13.17 -5.06 -21.96
C ARG A 165 12.75 -3.97 -20.96
N LEU A 166 12.06 -4.32 -19.88
CA LEU A 166 11.65 -3.38 -18.83
C LEU A 166 12.85 -2.77 -18.07
N ARG A 167 14.02 -3.41 -18.12
CA ARG A 167 15.27 -2.89 -17.52
C ARG A 167 15.96 -1.83 -18.39
N GLN A 168 15.59 -1.69 -19.66
CA GLN A 168 16.19 -0.68 -20.53
C GLN A 168 15.65 0.70 -20.16
N THR A 169 16.56 1.66 -19.97
CA THR A 169 16.23 3.05 -19.58
C THR A 169 15.21 3.69 -20.53
N ASP A 170 15.28 3.38 -21.83
CA ASP A 170 14.35 3.88 -22.84
C ASP A 170 12.92 3.37 -22.64
N THR A 171 12.76 2.08 -22.26
CA THR A 171 11.45 1.48 -22.00
C THR A 171 10.81 2.08 -20.74
N LEU A 172 11.59 2.27 -19.68
CA LEU A 172 11.10 2.90 -18.44
C LEU A 172 10.67 4.35 -18.69
N SER A 173 11.44 5.10 -19.47
CA SER A 173 11.11 6.47 -19.87
C SER A 173 9.82 6.54 -20.68
N ALA A 174 9.64 5.62 -21.65
CA ALA A 174 8.41 5.52 -22.42
C ALA A 174 7.19 5.18 -21.56
N MET A 175 7.33 4.24 -20.61
CA MET A 175 6.25 3.90 -19.65
C MET A 175 5.89 5.08 -18.75
N LEU A 176 6.87 5.84 -18.25
CA LEU A 176 6.64 7.06 -17.46
C LEU A 176 5.94 8.14 -18.28
N GLU A 177 6.29 8.27 -19.55
CA GLU A 177 5.61 9.21 -20.47
C GLU A 177 4.16 8.79 -20.73
N GLU A 178 3.90 7.51 -20.98
CA GLU A 178 2.54 6.97 -21.13
C GLU A 178 1.72 7.16 -19.86
N MET A 179 2.28 6.84 -18.68
CA MET A 179 1.64 7.11 -17.39
C MET A 179 1.36 8.60 -17.19
N SER A 180 2.25 9.48 -17.66
CA SER A 180 2.06 10.93 -17.61
C SER A 180 0.85 11.38 -18.44
N ARG A 181 0.62 10.75 -19.60
CA ARG A 181 -0.54 11.04 -20.46
C ARG A 181 -1.84 10.50 -19.88
N MET A 182 -1.84 9.28 -19.37
CA MET A 182 -3.04 8.62 -18.85
C MET A 182 -3.43 9.11 -17.46
N LEU A 183 -2.45 9.27 -16.57
CA LEU A 183 -2.64 9.58 -15.15
C LEU A 183 -1.71 10.71 -14.67
N PRO A 184 -1.83 11.94 -15.20
CA PRO A 184 -0.90 13.04 -14.90
C PRO A 184 -0.82 13.38 -13.40
N SER A 185 -1.93 13.28 -12.67
CA SER A 185 -1.95 13.49 -11.22
C SER A 185 -1.18 12.42 -10.43
N VAL A 186 -1.12 11.19 -10.94
CA VAL A 186 -0.38 10.09 -10.33
C VAL A 186 1.12 10.29 -10.56
N LYS A 187 1.53 10.58 -11.81
CA LYS A 187 2.93 10.87 -12.18
C LYS A 187 3.47 12.05 -11.38
N SER A 188 2.71 13.15 -11.33
CA SER A 188 3.11 14.32 -10.57
C SER A 188 3.43 14.02 -9.10
N VAL A 189 2.68 13.14 -8.43
CA VAL A 189 2.89 12.82 -7.02
C VAL A 189 3.92 11.72 -6.80
N LEU A 190 3.93 10.68 -7.67
CA LEU A 190 4.83 9.53 -7.51
C LEU A 190 6.25 9.81 -8.01
N VAL A 191 6.41 10.75 -8.95
CA VAL A 191 7.71 11.06 -9.55
C VAL A 191 8.10 12.50 -9.24
N ASP A 192 7.38 13.50 -9.80
CA ASP A 192 7.86 14.90 -9.78
C ASP A 192 7.98 15.48 -8.36
N GLU A 193 6.99 15.24 -7.48
CA GLU A 193 7.08 15.71 -6.08
C GLU A 193 8.18 14.98 -5.29
N ARG A 194 8.47 13.72 -5.61
CA ARG A 194 9.57 12.98 -4.99
C ARG A 194 10.91 13.47 -5.51
N ASP A 195 11.03 13.76 -6.81
CA ASP A 195 12.25 14.37 -7.38
C ASP A 195 12.56 15.70 -6.69
N ILE A 196 11.54 16.56 -6.49
CA ILE A 196 11.70 17.84 -5.77
C ILE A 196 12.17 17.58 -4.33
N TYR A 197 11.55 16.64 -3.64
CA TYR A 197 11.88 16.30 -2.25
C TYR A 197 13.31 15.78 -2.15
N MET A 198 13.70 14.83 -2.99
CA MET A 198 15.03 14.23 -3.01
C MET A 198 16.09 15.25 -3.41
N ALA A 199 15.87 16.03 -4.47
CA ALA A 199 16.83 17.07 -4.90
C ALA A 199 17.12 18.06 -3.78
N TYR A 200 16.09 18.52 -3.07
CA TYR A 200 16.25 19.43 -1.92
C TYR A 200 17.08 18.80 -0.81
N HIS A 201 16.80 17.56 -0.42
CA HIS A 201 17.50 16.90 0.68
C HIS A 201 18.94 16.53 0.30
N ILE A 202 19.19 16.10 -0.94
CA ILE A 202 20.56 15.82 -1.43
C ILE A 202 21.38 17.12 -1.46
N ARG A 203 20.83 18.21 -1.99
CA ARG A 203 21.52 19.53 -2.01
C ARG A 203 21.90 20.00 -0.61
N ASN A 204 21.01 19.79 0.37
CA ASN A 204 21.20 20.21 1.76
C ASN A 204 21.89 19.18 2.63
N ALA A 205 22.28 18.00 2.09
CA ALA A 205 23.01 17.00 2.85
C ALA A 205 24.37 17.55 3.34
N PRO A 206 24.82 17.21 4.55
CA PRO A 206 26.08 17.69 5.10
C PRO A 206 27.29 17.06 4.39
N GLY A 207 28.43 17.75 4.41
CA GLY A 207 29.67 17.33 3.77
C GLY A 207 29.88 17.94 2.39
N ARG A 208 31.06 17.73 1.84
CA ARG A 208 31.48 18.23 0.51
C ARG A 208 31.33 17.18 -0.57
N ARG A 209 31.61 15.91 -0.25
CA ARG A 209 31.45 14.79 -1.18
C ARG A 209 30.24 13.95 -0.80
N ILE A 210 29.23 13.92 -1.68
CA ILE A 210 27.95 13.28 -1.45
C ILE A 210 27.73 12.22 -2.52
N VAL A 211 27.45 10.98 -2.12
CA VAL A 211 26.96 9.93 -3.03
C VAL A 211 25.48 9.73 -2.79
N ALA A 212 24.64 9.86 -3.82
CA ALA A 212 23.20 9.63 -3.74
C ALA A 212 22.81 8.40 -4.55
N VAL A 213 22.27 7.39 -3.87
CA VAL A 213 21.80 6.12 -4.45
C VAL A 213 20.29 6.21 -4.66
N LEU A 214 19.88 6.19 -5.91
CA LEU A 214 18.52 6.51 -6.36
C LEU A 214 18.06 5.55 -7.45
N GLY A 215 16.76 5.36 -7.61
CA GLY A 215 16.20 4.71 -8.80
C GLY A 215 16.51 5.51 -10.06
N ALA A 216 16.96 4.82 -11.11
CA ALA A 216 17.39 5.45 -12.37
C ALA A 216 16.31 6.40 -12.97
N ALA A 217 15.03 6.12 -12.73
CA ALA A 217 13.91 6.94 -13.17
C ALA A 217 13.90 8.37 -12.58
N HIS A 218 14.50 8.58 -11.42
CA HIS A 218 14.53 9.87 -10.72
C HIS A 218 15.72 10.76 -11.14
N ILE A 219 16.77 10.16 -11.73
CA ILE A 219 18.01 10.87 -12.08
C ILE A 219 17.77 12.08 -13.00
N PRO A 220 17.01 11.97 -14.12
CA PRO A 220 16.80 13.12 -15.01
C PRO A 220 16.07 14.29 -14.33
N GLY A 221 15.06 13.98 -13.50
CA GLY A 221 14.29 14.97 -12.76
C GLY A 221 15.13 15.69 -11.72
N ILE A 222 15.89 14.97 -10.94
CA ILE A 222 16.79 15.52 -9.89
C ILE A 222 17.88 16.39 -10.50
N LYS A 223 18.51 15.95 -11.60
CA LYS A 223 19.55 16.74 -12.31
C LYS A 223 19.01 18.09 -12.76
N ARG A 224 17.80 18.13 -13.32
CA ARG A 224 17.16 19.40 -13.72
C ARG A 224 16.92 20.30 -12.51
N LEU A 225 16.43 19.75 -11.41
CA LEU A 225 16.04 20.47 -10.20
C LEU A 225 17.22 21.04 -9.41
N PHE A 226 18.43 20.56 -9.60
CA PHE A 226 19.62 21.16 -8.98
C PHE A 226 19.94 22.58 -9.50
N GLY A 227 19.46 22.94 -10.69
CA GLY A 227 19.51 24.30 -11.22
C GLY A 227 18.40 25.22 -10.74
N GLU A 228 17.43 24.70 -9.97
CA GLU A 228 16.28 25.45 -9.49
C GLU A 228 16.40 25.76 -7.99
N ASP A 229 15.87 26.91 -7.56
CA ASP A 229 15.77 27.24 -6.13
C ASP A 229 14.49 26.62 -5.53
N ILE A 230 14.67 25.57 -4.76
CA ILE A 230 13.56 24.86 -4.10
C ILE A 230 13.36 25.43 -2.70
N SER A 231 12.23 26.11 -2.49
CA SER A 231 11.92 26.70 -1.20
C SER A 231 11.52 25.66 -0.15
N ALA A 232 11.84 25.92 1.13
CA ALA A 232 11.37 25.11 2.26
C ALA A 232 9.83 25.06 2.34
N ALA A 233 9.13 26.09 1.86
CA ALA A 233 7.68 26.13 1.79
C ALA A 233 7.13 25.09 0.81
N THR A 234 7.76 24.91 -0.36
CA THR A 234 7.43 23.85 -1.32
C THR A 234 7.57 22.46 -0.69
N ILE A 235 8.67 22.23 0.03
CA ILE A 235 8.89 20.95 0.74
C ILE A 235 7.82 20.72 1.81
N ALA A 236 7.47 21.74 2.57
CA ALA A 236 6.41 21.64 3.58
C ALA A 236 5.04 21.33 2.94
N GLU A 237 4.73 21.90 1.78
CA GLU A 237 3.49 21.63 1.05
C GLU A 237 3.43 20.18 0.54
N ILE A 238 4.47 19.72 -0.16
CA ILE A 238 4.49 18.35 -0.71
C ILE A 238 4.59 17.28 0.36
N SER A 239 5.05 17.62 1.57
CA SER A 239 5.10 16.73 2.73
C SER A 239 3.76 16.61 3.45
N ARG A 240 2.81 17.48 3.19
CA ARG A 240 1.48 17.45 3.81
C ARG A 240 0.51 16.60 2.99
N VAL A 241 -0.31 15.83 3.69
CA VAL A 241 -1.43 15.12 3.06
C VAL A 241 -2.61 16.09 2.92
N PRO A 242 -3.14 16.37 1.72
CA PRO A 242 -4.30 17.24 1.53
C PRO A 242 -5.48 16.80 2.41
N PRO A 243 -6.30 17.72 2.95
CA PRO A 243 -7.46 17.37 3.77
C PRO A 243 -8.47 16.53 2.99
N LYS A 244 -9.23 15.68 3.67
CA LYS A 244 -10.35 14.96 3.04
C LYS A 244 -11.45 15.96 2.66
N PRO A 245 -11.97 15.93 1.43
CA PRO A 245 -13.16 16.71 1.06
C PRO A 245 -14.31 16.43 2.03
N ILE A 246 -15.07 17.46 2.41
CA ILE A 246 -16.21 17.33 3.36
C ILE A 246 -17.21 16.30 2.84
N ILE A 247 -17.47 16.31 1.54
CA ILE A 247 -18.38 15.39 0.89
C ILE A 247 -17.96 13.91 1.08
N SER A 248 -16.66 13.61 1.13
CA SER A 248 -16.15 12.27 1.36
C SER A 248 -16.38 11.75 2.79
N ARG A 249 -16.76 12.65 3.71
CA ARG A 249 -17.16 12.27 5.08
C ARG A 249 -18.66 11.97 5.16
N ALA A 250 -19.46 12.59 4.29
CA ALA A 250 -20.91 12.40 4.23
C ALA A 250 -21.30 11.14 3.43
N ILE A 251 -20.58 10.84 2.33
CA ILE A 251 -20.89 9.70 1.45
C ILE A 251 -21.12 8.37 2.22
N PRO A 252 -20.29 7.97 3.20
CA PRO A 252 -20.51 6.72 3.91
C PRO A 252 -21.84 6.65 4.68
N TRP A 253 -22.41 7.81 5.03
CA TRP A 253 -23.67 7.89 5.78
C TRP A 253 -24.92 7.85 4.88
N ILE A 254 -24.77 7.98 3.54
CA ILE A 254 -25.90 8.01 2.61
C ILE A 254 -26.67 6.68 2.68
N ILE A 255 -25.98 5.54 2.56
CA ILE A 255 -26.62 4.22 2.56
C ILE A 255 -27.33 3.96 3.91
N PRO A 256 -26.68 4.09 5.08
CA PRO A 256 -27.36 3.97 6.37
C PRO A 256 -28.57 4.90 6.51
N ALA A 257 -28.43 6.17 6.10
CA ALA A 257 -29.54 7.13 6.17
C ALA A 257 -30.73 6.72 5.30
N VAL A 258 -30.47 6.27 4.06
CA VAL A 258 -31.54 5.78 3.16
C VAL A 258 -32.22 4.55 3.76
N VAL A 259 -31.47 3.56 4.23
CA VAL A 259 -32.05 2.34 4.81
C VAL A 259 -32.88 2.65 6.05
N ILE A 260 -32.37 3.47 6.97
CA ILE A 260 -33.11 3.87 8.16
C ILE A 260 -34.37 4.65 7.77
N SER A 261 -34.28 5.56 6.79
CA SER A 261 -35.44 6.32 6.31
C SER A 261 -36.52 5.40 5.71
N LEU A 262 -36.13 4.38 4.94
CA LEU A 262 -37.07 3.40 4.37
C LEU A 262 -37.78 2.62 5.47
N PHE A 263 -37.09 2.17 6.50
CA PHE A 263 -37.72 1.49 7.64
C PHE A 263 -38.67 2.41 8.43
N VAL A 264 -38.24 3.66 8.66
CA VAL A 264 -39.07 4.64 9.37
C VAL A 264 -40.31 4.97 8.58
N LEU A 265 -40.20 5.25 7.28
CA LEU A 265 -41.36 5.51 6.41
C LEU A 265 -42.27 4.29 6.31
N GLY A 266 -41.70 3.09 6.10
CA GLY A 266 -42.47 1.86 6.08
C GLY A 266 -43.23 1.60 7.39
N PHE A 267 -42.64 1.94 8.55
CA PHE A 267 -43.29 1.79 9.84
C PHE A 267 -44.51 2.71 10.02
N PHE A 268 -44.43 3.96 9.50
CA PHE A 268 -45.55 4.93 9.64
C PHE A 268 -46.55 4.89 8.52
N LEU A 269 -46.12 4.53 7.30
CA LEU A 269 -46.98 4.61 6.08
C LEU A 269 -47.31 3.24 5.47
N GLY A 270 -46.53 2.19 5.82
CA GLY A 270 -46.67 0.86 5.24
C GLY A 270 -47.41 -0.14 6.11
N ASP A 271 -47.59 -1.36 5.56
CA ASP A 271 -48.13 -2.48 6.31
C ASP A 271 -47.06 -3.10 7.22
N ARG A 272 -47.44 -3.40 8.48
CA ARG A 272 -46.53 -4.02 9.48
C ARG A 272 -45.96 -5.36 9.02
N GLN A 273 -46.69 -6.14 8.24
CA GLN A 273 -46.20 -7.41 7.70
C GLN A 273 -45.09 -7.21 6.67
N GLN A 274 -45.24 -6.18 5.81
CA GLN A 274 -44.18 -5.83 4.85
C GLN A 274 -42.92 -5.34 5.54
N VAL A 275 -43.03 -4.51 6.56
CA VAL A 275 -41.89 -4.03 7.35
C VAL A 275 -41.19 -5.18 8.04
N ALA A 276 -41.91 -6.13 8.63
CA ALA A 276 -41.33 -7.31 9.26
C ALA A 276 -40.63 -8.22 8.25
N GLY A 277 -41.23 -8.40 7.06
CA GLY A 277 -40.62 -9.15 5.96
C GLY A 277 -39.31 -8.52 5.47
N ALA A 278 -39.33 -7.21 5.27
CA ALA A 278 -38.11 -6.47 4.88
C ALA A 278 -37.02 -6.48 5.94
N ALA A 279 -37.38 -6.41 7.24
CA ALA A 279 -36.42 -6.54 8.33
C ALA A 279 -35.79 -7.94 8.37
N LEU A 280 -36.60 -8.99 8.17
CA LEU A 280 -36.10 -10.35 8.05
C LEU A 280 -35.19 -10.52 6.85
N ALA A 281 -35.57 -10.01 5.68
CA ALA A 281 -34.75 -10.02 4.46
C ALA A 281 -33.41 -9.28 4.69
N TRP A 282 -33.44 -8.13 5.38
CA TRP A 282 -32.25 -7.38 5.76
C TRP A 282 -31.31 -8.23 6.62
N VAL A 283 -31.83 -8.89 7.67
CA VAL A 283 -31.05 -9.72 8.57
C VAL A 283 -30.49 -10.93 7.83
N LEU A 284 -31.29 -11.63 7.05
CA LEU A 284 -30.85 -12.82 6.32
C LEU A 284 -29.82 -12.49 5.23
N ALA A 285 -30.03 -11.43 4.45
CA ALA A 285 -29.11 -11.04 3.39
C ALA A 285 -27.76 -10.56 3.97
N ASN A 286 -27.76 -9.62 4.92
CA ASN A 286 -26.54 -9.13 5.54
C ASN A 286 -25.84 -10.19 6.39
N GLY A 287 -26.59 -10.83 7.27
CA GLY A 287 -26.07 -11.87 8.17
C GLY A 287 -25.60 -13.10 7.40
N GLY A 288 -26.43 -13.60 6.48
CA GLY A 288 -26.13 -14.81 5.69
C GLY A 288 -24.89 -14.65 4.81
N LEU A 289 -24.81 -13.56 4.04
CA LEU A 289 -23.66 -13.32 3.15
C LEU A 289 -22.38 -12.97 3.95
N SER A 290 -22.50 -12.28 5.09
CA SER A 290 -21.36 -12.04 5.97
C SER A 290 -20.84 -13.34 6.61
N ALA A 291 -21.76 -14.19 7.07
CA ALA A 291 -21.41 -15.52 7.60
C ALA A 291 -20.79 -16.43 6.53
N LEU A 292 -21.32 -16.40 5.31
CA LEU A 292 -20.73 -17.11 4.17
C LEU A 292 -19.31 -16.60 3.87
N GLY A 293 -19.09 -15.30 3.91
CA GLY A 293 -17.76 -14.71 3.76
C GLY A 293 -16.78 -15.21 4.83
N ALA A 294 -17.21 -15.22 6.10
CA ALA A 294 -16.39 -15.74 7.19
C ALA A 294 -16.12 -17.26 7.04
N LEU A 295 -17.09 -18.02 6.52
CA LEU A 295 -16.95 -19.46 6.25
C LEU A 295 -15.96 -19.72 5.11
N LEU A 296 -16.04 -18.97 4.02
CA LEU A 296 -15.10 -19.05 2.88
C LEU A 296 -13.66 -18.71 3.30
N ALA A 297 -13.50 -17.84 4.30
CA ALA A 297 -12.22 -17.53 4.92
C ALA A 297 -11.73 -18.63 5.87
N LEU A 298 -12.47 -19.74 6.05
CA LEU A 298 -12.24 -20.80 7.04
C LEU A 298 -12.16 -20.23 8.46
N GLY A 299 -13.05 -19.27 8.78
CA GLY A 299 -13.20 -18.71 10.12
C GLY A 299 -13.71 -19.76 11.12
N HIS A 300 -13.38 -19.54 12.40
CA HIS A 300 -13.89 -20.38 13.48
C HIS A 300 -15.43 -20.35 13.54
N PRO A 301 -16.14 -21.43 13.90
CA PRO A 301 -17.62 -21.45 13.94
C PRO A 301 -18.24 -20.30 14.75
N LEU A 302 -17.64 -19.91 15.88
CA LEU A 302 -18.09 -18.73 16.65
C LEU A 302 -17.92 -17.43 15.88
N THR A 303 -16.90 -17.33 15.03
CA THR A 303 -16.69 -16.17 14.15
C THR A 303 -17.75 -16.14 13.05
N VAL A 304 -18.10 -17.27 12.47
CA VAL A 304 -19.17 -17.37 11.46
C VAL A 304 -20.52 -16.96 12.08
N ALA A 305 -20.82 -17.47 13.28
CA ALA A 305 -22.02 -17.07 14.00
C ALA A 305 -22.01 -15.56 14.33
N SER A 306 -20.87 -15.02 14.81
CA SER A 306 -20.75 -13.58 15.08
C SER A 306 -20.93 -12.72 13.84
N ALA A 307 -20.50 -13.21 12.65
CA ALA A 307 -20.71 -12.54 11.37
C ALA A 307 -22.21 -12.39 11.06
N PHE A 308 -22.97 -13.47 11.28
CA PHE A 308 -24.41 -13.47 11.04
C PHE A 308 -25.15 -12.43 11.89
N PHE A 309 -24.86 -12.37 13.20
CA PHE A 309 -25.58 -11.49 14.11
C PHE A 309 -25.07 -10.04 14.07
N ALA A 310 -23.78 -9.83 13.83
CA ALA A 310 -23.20 -8.49 13.82
C ALA A 310 -23.44 -7.72 12.51
N ALA A 311 -23.44 -8.41 11.37
CA ALA A 311 -23.49 -7.73 10.06
C ALA A 311 -24.75 -6.88 9.85
N PRO A 312 -25.98 -7.31 10.21
CA PRO A 312 -27.19 -6.48 10.03
C PRO A 312 -27.14 -5.15 10.80
N LEU A 313 -26.48 -5.14 11.97
CA LEU A 313 -26.33 -3.95 12.80
C LEU A 313 -25.18 -3.07 12.33
N THR A 314 -24.04 -3.68 12.01
CA THR A 314 -22.82 -2.93 11.59
C THR A 314 -22.96 -2.36 10.18
N SER A 315 -23.79 -2.93 9.31
CA SER A 315 -24.07 -2.37 7.98
C SER A 315 -24.82 -1.03 8.03
N LEU A 316 -25.47 -0.73 9.15
CA LEU A 316 -26.07 0.58 9.44
C LEU A 316 -25.09 1.59 10.06
N ASN A 317 -23.86 1.20 10.28
CA ASN A 317 -22.83 2.08 10.85
C ASN A 317 -21.60 2.13 9.91
N PRO A 318 -21.35 3.23 9.21
CA PRO A 318 -20.23 3.33 8.27
C PRO A 318 -18.85 3.35 8.95
N THR A 319 -18.79 3.49 10.29
CA THR A 319 -17.53 3.52 11.04
C THR A 319 -17.10 2.15 11.53
N VAL A 320 -18.05 1.21 11.67
CA VAL A 320 -17.79 -0.15 12.19
C VAL A 320 -18.39 -1.17 11.23
N GLY A 321 -17.58 -1.72 10.35
CA GLY A 321 -18.02 -2.80 9.45
C GLY A 321 -18.07 -4.16 10.16
N ALA A 322 -18.76 -5.14 9.54
CA ALA A 322 -18.88 -6.51 10.05
C ALA A 322 -17.51 -7.14 10.34
N GLY A 323 -16.51 -6.86 9.50
CA GLY A 323 -15.15 -7.36 9.66
C GLY A 323 -14.47 -6.95 10.97
N PHE A 324 -14.84 -5.80 11.57
CA PHE A 324 -14.31 -5.42 12.89
C PHE A 324 -14.71 -6.44 13.96
N VAL A 325 -15.97 -6.77 13.99
CA VAL A 325 -16.50 -7.73 14.99
C VAL A 325 -15.94 -9.12 14.71
N THR A 326 -16.06 -9.59 13.48
CA THR A 326 -15.61 -10.93 13.08
C THR A 326 -14.10 -11.10 13.22
N GLY A 327 -13.31 -10.09 12.83
CA GLY A 327 -11.86 -10.11 12.99
C GLY A 327 -11.44 -10.17 14.45
N LEU A 328 -12.08 -9.39 15.35
CA LEU A 328 -11.80 -9.44 16.78
C LEU A 328 -12.18 -10.79 17.38
N VAL A 329 -13.37 -11.32 17.07
CA VAL A 329 -13.78 -12.64 17.52
C VAL A 329 -12.79 -13.71 17.02
N GLN A 330 -12.38 -13.67 15.76
CA GLN A 330 -11.41 -14.61 15.20
C GLN A 330 -10.06 -14.56 15.93
N VAL A 331 -9.56 -13.37 16.26
CA VAL A 331 -8.32 -13.22 17.06
C VAL A 331 -8.49 -13.77 18.47
N MET A 332 -9.69 -13.66 19.06
CA MET A 332 -9.94 -14.17 20.42
C MET A 332 -10.03 -15.69 20.49
N VAL A 333 -10.66 -16.30 19.46
CA VAL A 333 -10.91 -17.76 19.45
C VAL A 333 -9.81 -18.56 18.74
N ALA A 334 -9.07 -17.94 17.83
CA ALA A 334 -8.01 -18.57 17.05
C ALA A 334 -6.84 -17.59 16.84
N ALA A 335 -6.22 -17.15 17.96
CA ALA A 335 -5.12 -16.21 17.93
C ALA A 335 -3.95 -16.73 17.07
N PRO A 336 -3.34 -15.86 16.23
CA PRO A 336 -2.10 -16.17 15.55
C PRO A 336 -0.98 -16.45 16.57
N THR A 337 -0.16 -17.45 16.27
CA THR A 337 1.04 -17.77 17.05
C THR A 337 2.24 -16.94 16.56
N VAL A 338 3.31 -16.88 17.36
CA VAL A 338 4.59 -16.28 16.93
C VAL A 338 5.07 -16.94 15.64
N ARG A 339 4.96 -18.26 15.54
CA ARG A 339 5.32 -19.02 14.34
C ARG A 339 4.51 -18.59 13.10
N ASP A 340 3.20 -18.29 13.24
CA ASP A 340 2.39 -17.79 12.14
C ASP A 340 2.88 -16.41 11.67
N MET A 341 3.34 -15.57 12.61
CA MET A 341 3.87 -14.24 12.33
C MET A 341 5.24 -14.31 11.64
N GLU A 342 6.15 -15.15 12.12
CA GLU A 342 7.47 -15.36 11.51
C GLU A 342 7.38 -15.89 10.08
N ARG A 343 6.47 -16.84 9.85
CA ARG A 343 6.31 -17.53 8.56
C ARG A 343 5.37 -16.84 7.59
N VAL A 344 4.71 -15.75 7.99
CA VAL A 344 3.70 -15.10 7.14
C VAL A 344 4.26 -14.72 5.77
N GLY A 345 5.49 -14.21 5.70
CA GLY A 345 6.14 -13.85 4.43
C GLY A 345 6.39 -15.04 3.50
N ASP A 346 6.63 -16.24 4.04
CA ASP A 346 6.82 -17.47 3.29
C ASP A 346 5.50 -18.08 2.86
N ASP A 347 4.55 -18.17 3.81
CA ASP A 347 3.26 -18.80 3.59
C ASP A 347 2.46 -18.05 2.51
N LEU A 348 2.49 -16.72 2.50
CA LEU A 348 1.71 -15.89 1.57
C LEU A 348 2.20 -15.90 0.12
N VAL A 349 3.36 -16.48 -0.17
CA VAL A 349 3.83 -16.72 -1.55
C VAL A 349 2.88 -17.65 -2.31
N SER A 350 2.18 -18.54 -1.60
CA SER A 350 1.20 -19.45 -2.17
C SER A 350 -0.23 -19.07 -1.81
N VAL A 351 -1.19 -19.30 -2.72
CA VAL A 351 -2.61 -19.06 -2.46
C VAL A 351 -3.07 -19.85 -1.23
N ARG A 352 -2.65 -21.11 -1.11
CA ARG A 352 -3.01 -21.95 0.04
C ARG A 352 -2.51 -21.39 1.37
N GLY A 353 -1.37 -20.70 1.36
CA GLY A 353 -0.78 -20.09 2.55
C GLY A 353 -1.66 -19.00 3.18
N TRP A 354 -2.47 -18.29 2.39
CA TRP A 354 -3.42 -17.31 2.91
C TRP A 354 -4.47 -17.92 3.83
N TRP A 355 -4.89 -19.17 3.57
CA TRP A 355 -5.84 -19.89 4.42
C TRP A 355 -5.17 -20.71 5.52
N SER A 356 -3.94 -21.16 5.34
CA SER A 356 -3.24 -21.98 6.34
C SER A 356 -2.63 -21.16 7.46
N ASN A 357 -2.11 -19.95 7.16
CA ASN A 357 -1.55 -19.04 8.16
C ASN A 357 -2.65 -18.36 8.96
N ARG A 358 -2.61 -18.47 10.30
CA ARG A 358 -3.66 -17.90 11.17
C ARG A 358 -3.75 -16.38 11.12
N LEU A 359 -2.62 -15.68 10.97
CA LEU A 359 -2.61 -14.21 10.82
C LEU A 359 -3.35 -13.80 9.54
N ALA A 360 -3.00 -14.41 8.42
CA ALA A 360 -3.66 -14.15 7.14
C ALA A 360 -5.14 -14.50 7.18
N ARG A 361 -5.50 -15.61 7.82
CA ARG A 361 -6.90 -16.03 7.98
C ARG A 361 -7.74 -15.01 8.75
N VAL A 362 -7.22 -14.40 9.82
CA VAL A 362 -7.92 -13.30 10.52
C VAL A 362 -8.23 -12.16 9.57
N LEU A 363 -7.26 -11.79 8.72
CA LEU A 363 -7.43 -10.72 7.75
C LEU A 363 -8.43 -11.09 6.64
N LEU A 364 -8.40 -12.35 6.16
CA LEU A 364 -9.39 -12.86 5.21
C LEU A 364 -10.80 -12.86 5.80
N VAL A 365 -10.97 -13.30 7.04
CA VAL A 365 -12.25 -13.24 7.77
C VAL A 365 -12.77 -11.80 7.81
N PHE A 366 -11.91 -10.84 8.20
CA PHE A 366 -12.28 -9.43 8.22
C PHE A 366 -12.78 -8.94 6.85
N VAL A 367 -12.04 -9.23 5.78
CA VAL A 367 -12.37 -8.75 4.43
C VAL A 367 -13.59 -9.46 3.88
N PHE A 368 -13.65 -10.78 3.95
CA PHE A 368 -14.74 -11.54 3.33
C PHE A 368 -16.07 -11.33 4.04
N SER A 369 -16.07 -11.21 5.37
CA SER A 369 -17.29 -10.88 6.10
C SER A 369 -17.77 -9.44 5.82
N SER A 370 -16.84 -8.49 5.66
CA SER A 370 -17.19 -7.11 5.25
C SER A 370 -17.75 -7.06 3.83
N LEU A 371 -17.14 -7.77 2.88
CA LEU A 371 -17.64 -7.88 1.51
C LEU A 371 -19.02 -8.54 1.48
N GLY A 372 -19.19 -9.64 2.22
CA GLY A 372 -20.47 -10.32 2.35
C GLY A 372 -21.57 -9.40 2.90
N SER A 373 -21.28 -8.64 3.96
CA SER A 373 -22.22 -7.65 4.50
C SER A 373 -22.54 -6.53 3.49
N THR A 374 -21.56 -6.07 2.73
CA THR A 374 -21.79 -5.06 1.69
C THR A 374 -22.69 -5.60 0.59
N LEU A 375 -22.42 -6.81 0.07
CA LEU A 375 -23.26 -7.49 -0.92
C LEU A 375 -24.67 -7.74 -0.36
N GLY A 376 -24.77 -8.13 0.91
CA GLY A 376 -26.06 -8.30 1.60
C GLY A 376 -26.87 -7.02 1.66
N THR A 377 -26.22 -5.90 1.91
CA THR A 377 -26.87 -4.58 1.88
C THR A 377 -27.46 -4.28 0.51
N PHE A 378 -26.72 -4.47 -0.58
CA PHE A 378 -27.22 -4.26 -1.94
C PHE A 378 -28.35 -5.22 -2.30
N LEU A 379 -28.25 -6.48 -1.90
CA LEU A 379 -29.29 -7.48 -2.14
C LEU A 379 -30.58 -7.11 -1.39
N ALA A 380 -30.46 -6.70 -0.13
CA ALA A 380 -31.60 -6.33 0.70
C ALA A 380 -32.35 -5.09 0.17
N PHE A 381 -31.69 -4.18 -0.52
CA PHE A 381 -32.36 -3.03 -1.17
C PHE A 381 -33.47 -3.44 -2.12
N HIS A 382 -33.38 -4.63 -2.72
CA HIS A 382 -34.44 -5.13 -3.60
C HIS A 382 -35.77 -5.31 -2.86
N TRP A 383 -35.78 -5.72 -1.60
CA TRP A 383 -36.98 -5.85 -0.79
C TRP A 383 -37.33 -4.56 -0.05
N LEU A 384 -36.36 -3.74 0.28
CA LEU A 384 -36.60 -2.45 0.96
C LEU A 384 -37.30 -1.44 0.07
N LYS A 385 -37.10 -1.45 -1.25
CA LYS A 385 -37.81 -0.53 -2.18
C LYS A 385 -39.29 -0.75 -2.20
N ASP A 386 -39.77 -1.95 -1.87
CA ASP A 386 -41.19 -2.31 -1.89
C ASP A 386 -41.93 -1.93 -0.58
N LEU A 387 -41.21 -1.24 0.37
CA LEU A 387 -41.80 -0.73 1.62
C LEU A 387 -42.57 0.57 1.46
N ILE A 388 -42.42 1.25 0.34
CA ILE A 388 -43.07 2.52 -0.01
C ILE A 388 -43.97 2.31 -1.23
#